data_474410d7a23a0f33dbf0f633d28d1efd
#
_entry.id   474410d7a23a0f33dbf0f633d28d1efd
#
_cell.length_a   1.000
_cell.length_b   1.000
_cell.length_c   1.000
_cell.angle_alpha   90.00
_cell.angle_beta   90.00
_cell.angle_gamma   90.00
#
_symmetry.space_group_name_H-M   'P 1'
#
loop_
_entity.id
_entity.type
_entity.pdbx_description
1 polymer ?
#
loop_
_entity_poly.entity_id
_entity_poly.type
_entity_poly.pdbx_seq_one_letter_code
_entity_poly.pdbx_strand_id
1 'polypeptide(L)'
;VIVRLQGWVLAGTCAWVLLHAPLALCAQTVRAARADTPEQRAQRQRAALAQHGARAWPGAHVLPVQDTAGRRLYETGCANCHGRDGRGGERGANVAFTIDVPDFTNCSFASREPDADWMAIMHEGGPVRGFDPTMPGFADAFNAEQMQQILNYVRTFCGDASWPRGELNLPRSMFTEKAYPEDEAVSTVSVDLEGAGRVVNELLYEKRFGSRNQFEIKVPFGYAEATAGGWKPGLGDVEVGVKRTLWHSFARGSIFAVGSDFGLPTGRESIGLGNGTFVVEPFASFGQIVATNGFVQLLGAVEIPADEAKAEREVLWRGVTGWTFATAGGFGRTWTPMLEVLGARDLESGATAAWDLVPQMQVSLNTRQHVLLNVGLQLPLTDADTRSSALLVYLLWDWFDGGLFAGW
;
A
#
# COMPACT_ATOMS: atom_id res chain seq x y z
N VAL A 1 -7.07 -42.66 39.45
CA VAL A 1 -7.09 -44.12 39.31
C VAL A 1 -6.27 -44.44 38.07
N ILE A 2 -5.15 -45.09 38.34
CA ILE A 2 -4.15 -45.65 37.41
C ILE A 2 -4.63 -46.99 36.93
N VAL A 3 -4.51 -47.30 35.63
CA VAL A 3 -4.27 -48.68 35.19
C VAL A 3 -3.37 -48.66 33.91
N ARG A 4 -2.24 -49.26 34.04
CA ARG A 4 -1.34 -49.80 32.98
C ARG A 4 -1.81 -51.19 32.59
N LEU A 5 -1.47 -51.65 31.35
CA LEU A 5 -1.12 -53.03 30.96
C LEU A 5 -0.75 -52.97 29.46
N GLN A 6 0.52 -53.14 29.05
CA GLN A 6 1.33 -54.34 28.75
C GLN A 6 0.58 -55.35 27.85
N GLY A 7 0.98 -55.47 26.53
CA GLY A 7 2.05 -56.33 26.02
C GLY A 7 1.44 -57.58 25.39
N TRP A 8 1.86 -57.99 24.21
CA TRP A 8 2.37 -59.32 23.91
C TRP A 8 2.69 -59.48 22.41
N VAL A 9 3.89 -60.02 22.21
CA VAL A 9 4.56 -60.47 20.99
C VAL A 9 3.95 -61.77 20.51
N LEU A 10 3.85 -61.99 19.20
CA LEU A 10 3.96 -63.32 18.64
C LEU A 10 4.67 -63.30 17.28
N ALA A 11 5.81 -63.97 17.30
CA ALA A 11 6.61 -64.38 16.13
C ALA A 11 5.99 -65.63 15.49
N GLY A 12 6.07 -65.70 14.18
CA GLY A 12 5.75 -66.92 13.43
C GLY A 12 6.58 -67.02 12.17
N THR A 13 7.61 -67.85 12.24
CA THR A 13 8.52 -68.30 11.18
C THR A 13 7.82 -69.24 10.20
N CYS A 14 8.10 -69.12 8.89
CA CYS A 14 8.32 -70.30 8.02
C CYS A 14 9.05 -69.93 6.75
N ALA A 15 9.95 -70.78 6.44
CA ALA A 15 11.10 -70.72 5.57
C ALA A 15 10.82 -71.29 4.14
N TRP A 16 11.77 -70.84 3.22
CA TRP A 16 12.27 -71.56 2.03
C TRP A 16 11.37 -71.78 0.79
N VAL A 17 11.78 -71.14 -0.32
CA VAL A 17 12.37 -71.87 -1.49
C VAL A 17 13.06 -70.87 -2.41
N LEU A 18 14.29 -71.17 -2.76
CA LEU A 18 15.17 -70.54 -3.78
C LEU A 18 14.66 -70.79 -5.19
N LEU A 19 14.72 -69.82 -6.08
CA LEU A 19 15.08 -70.03 -7.51
C LEU A 19 15.66 -68.73 -8.10
N HIS A 20 16.82 -68.87 -8.70
CA HIS A 20 17.67 -67.84 -9.27
C HIS A 20 17.10 -67.19 -10.51
N ALA A 21 17.11 -65.83 -10.57
CA ALA A 21 17.32 -65.06 -11.79
C ALA A 21 17.78 -63.63 -11.43
N PRO A 22 18.77 -63.05 -12.10
CA PRO A 22 19.23 -61.70 -11.80
C PRO A 22 18.40 -60.70 -12.59
N LEU A 23 17.52 -59.98 -11.91
CA LEU A 23 16.91 -58.76 -12.45
C LEU A 23 17.52 -57.57 -11.73
N ALA A 24 18.47 -56.93 -12.42
CA ALA A 24 18.87 -55.59 -12.10
C ALA A 24 17.66 -54.65 -12.29
N LEU A 25 16.85 -54.49 -11.28
CA LEU A 25 15.78 -53.51 -11.29
C LEU A 25 16.23 -52.27 -10.52
N CYS A 26 16.32 -51.19 -11.26
CA CYS A 26 16.52 -49.82 -10.89
C CYS A 26 15.75 -49.48 -9.58
N ALA A 27 16.44 -49.52 -8.45
CA ALA A 27 15.90 -48.92 -7.22
C ALA A 27 16.00 -47.41 -7.33
N GLN A 28 15.01 -46.80 -7.99
CA GLN A 28 14.75 -45.39 -7.79
C GLN A 28 14.23 -45.23 -6.35
N THR A 29 15.14 -44.93 -5.46
CA THR A 29 14.79 -44.41 -4.15
C THR A 29 14.01 -43.11 -4.35
N VAL A 30 12.67 -43.18 -4.24
CA VAL A 30 11.84 -42.04 -3.98
C VAL A 30 12.32 -41.52 -2.63
N ARG A 31 13.24 -40.57 -2.64
CA ARG A 31 13.51 -39.74 -1.48
C ARG A 31 12.22 -38.96 -1.20
N ALA A 32 11.49 -39.38 -0.19
CA ALA A 32 10.49 -38.55 0.39
C ALA A 32 11.16 -37.19 0.67
N ALA A 33 10.73 -36.14 -0.02
CA ALA A 33 11.23 -34.81 0.19
C ALA A 33 10.96 -34.49 1.67
N ARG A 34 12.02 -34.45 2.47
CA ARG A 34 11.92 -33.98 3.85
C ARG A 34 11.41 -32.55 3.76
N ALA A 35 10.26 -32.29 4.36
CA ALA A 35 9.77 -30.93 4.49
C ALA A 35 10.86 -30.07 5.14
N ASP A 36 11.22 -28.97 4.49
CA ASP A 36 12.24 -28.05 4.98
C ASP A 36 11.93 -27.62 6.42
N THR A 37 12.94 -27.60 7.26
CA THR A 37 12.81 -27.01 8.59
C THR A 37 12.52 -25.49 8.45
N PRO A 38 11.94 -24.85 9.48
CA PRO A 38 11.72 -23.39 9.46
C PRO A 38 12.99 -22.60 9.15
N GLU A 39 14.16 -23.05 9.61
CA GLU A 39 15.45 -22.43 9.31
C GLU A 39 15.89 -22.61 7.85
N GLN A 40 15.68 -23.78 7.28
CA GLN A 40 15.99 -24.04 5.88
C GLN A 40 15.09 -23.24 4.93
N ARG A 41 13.80 -23.07 5.28
CA ARG A 41 12.87 -22.16 4.59
C ARG A 41 13.34 -20.71 4.68
N ALA A 42 13.71 -20.26 5.86
CA ALA A 42 14.24 -18.90 6.07
C ALA A 42 15.56 -18.66 5.30
N GLN A 43 16.42 -19.68 5.21
CA GLN A 43 17.69 -19.59 4.49
C GLN A 43 17.48 -19.57 2.97
N ARG A 44 16.56 -20.38 2.42
CA ARG A 44 16.16 -20.31 0.99
C ARG A 44 15.48 -18.98 0.67
N GLN A 45 14.61 -18.49 1.57
CA GLN A 45 14.03 -17.16 1.44
C GLN A 45 15.10 -16.08 1.38
N ARG A 46 16.07 -16.08 2.29
CA ARG A 46 17.19 -15.11 2.30
C ARG A 46 18.02 -15.20 1.02
N ALA A 47 18.26 -16.41 0.51
CA ALA A 47 19.01 -16.60 -0.72
C ALA A 47 18.24 -16.13 -1.96
N ALA A 48 16.95 -16.39 -2.04
CA ALA A 48 16.08 -15.88 -3.09
C ALA A 48 16.04 -14.34 -3.08
N LEU A 49 15.98 -13.74 -1.89
CA LEU A 49 15.95 -12.28 -1.71
C LEU A 49 17.27 -11.60 -2.00
N ALA A 50 18.39 -12.23 -1.66
CA ALA A 50 19.71 -11.73 -2.05
C ALA A 50 19.84 -11.69 -3.59
N GLN A 51 19.16 -12.58 -4.31
CA GLN A 51 19.09 -12.56 -5.76
C GLN A 51 18.09 -11.52 -6.30
N HIS A 52 17.00 -11.20 -5.56
CA HIS A 52 15.99 -10.23 -5.96
C HIS A 52 16.32 -8.80 -5.49
N GLY A 53 16.88 -8.63 -4.29
CA GLY A 53 17.27 -7.33 -3.76
C GLY A 53 18.45 -6.66 -4.47
N ALA A 54 19.20 -7.39 -5.28
CA ALA A 54 20.35 -6.88 -6.05
C ALA A 54 20.01 -6.49 -7.49
N ARG A 55 18.79 -6.73 -7.97
CA ARG A 55 18.37 -6.26 -9.30
C ARG A 55 17.71 -4.91 -9.15
N ALA A 56 18.46 -3.87 -9.53
CA ALA A 56 17.88 -2.58 -9.89
C ALA A 56 16.59 -2.82 -10.70
N TRP A 57 15.54 -2.05 -10.36
CA TRP A 57 14.32 -1.92 -11.15
C TRP A 57 14.67 -2.04 -12.64
N PRO A 58 14.24 -3.10 -13.34
CA PRO A 58 14.44 -3.14 -14.77
C PRO A 58 13.59 -2.00 -15.33
N GLY A 59 14.24 -1.00 -15.90
CA GLY A 59 13.52 0.02 -16.63
C GLY A 59 12.53 -0.71 -17.52
N ALA A 60 11.24 -0.36 -17.44
CA ALA A 60 10.15 -1.10 -18.05
C ALA A 60 10.47 -1.31 -19.54
N HIS A 61 10.99 -2.48 -19.85
CA HIS A 61 10.94 -2.96 -21.20
C HIS A 61 9.47 -3.25 -21.47
N VAL A 62 8.80 -2.32 -22.13
CA VAL A 62 7.57 -2.60 -22.83
C VAL A 62 7.95 -3.62 -23.89
N LEU A 63 7.92 -4.90 -23.51
CA LEU A 63 8.09 -5.98 -24.44
C LEU A 63 6.89 -5.95 -25.40
N PRO A 64 7.11 -6.11 -26.70
CA PRO A 64 6.02 -6.18 -27.65
C PRO A 64 5.09 -7.36 -27.28
N VAL A 65 3.81 -7.23 -27.61
CA VAL A 65 2.63 -8.05 -27.31
C VAL A 65 2.73 -9.59 -27.56
N GLN A 66 3.91 -10.15 -27.69
CA GLN A 66 4.17 -11.57 -27.91
C GLN A 66 5.17 -12.14 -26.87
N ASP A 67 4.88 -11.99 -25.57
CA ASP A 67 5.53 -12.86 -24.61
C ASP A 67 4.89 -14.27 -24.66
N THR A 68 5.34 -15.05 -25.64
CA THR A 68 4.89 -16.44 -25.80
C THR A 68 5.33 -17.33 -24.64
N ALA A 69 6.34 -16.93 -23.85
CA ALA A 69 6.83 -17.67 -22.69
C ALA A 69 5.89 -17.46 -21.50
N GLY A 70 5.60 -16.20 -21.11
CA GLY A 70 4.68 -15.87 -20.04
C GLY A 70 3.29 -16.43 -20.28
N ARG A 71 2.80 -16.34 -21.52
CA ARG A 71 1.53 -16.95 -21.90
C ARG A 71 1.50 -18.47 -21.68
N ARG A 72 2.53 -19.21 -22.13
CA ARG A 72 2.58 -20.66 -21.94
C ARG A 72 2.65 -21.06 -20.47
N LEU A 73 3.43 -20.32 -19.68
CA LEU A 73 3.53 -20.55 -18.23
C LEU A 73 2.19 -20.28 -17.54
N TYR A 74 1.51 -19.19 -17.89
CA TYR A 74 0.16 -18.85 -17.39
C TYR A 74 -0.86 -19.93 -17.77
N GLU A 75 -0.90 -20.36 -19.03
CA GLU A 75 -1.82 -21.41 -19.51
C GLU A 75 -1.58 -22.75 -18.79
N THR A 76 -0.33 -23.02 -18.37
CA THR A 76 0.03 -24.25 -17.67
C THR A 76 -0.33 -24.21 -16.17
N GLY A 77 -0.06 -23.10 -15.50
CA GLY A 77 -0.16 -23.01 -14.04
C GLY A 77 -1.39 -22.28 -13.52
N CYS A 78 -1.94 -21.34 -14.28
CA CYS A 78 -2.89 -20.34 -13.76
C CYS A 78 -4.28 -20.42 -14.44
N ALA A 79 -4.32 -20.76 -15.73
CA ALA A 79 -5.52 -20.65 -16.56
C ALA A 79 -6.67 -21.59 -16.12
N ASN A 80 -6.39 -22.69 -15.42
CA ASN A 80 -7.44 -23.58 -14.91
C ASN A 80 -8.37 -22.88 -13.91
N CYS A 81 -7.84 -21.94 -13.14
CA CYS A 81 -8.58 -21.18 -12.14
C CYS A 81 -8.95 -19.79 -12.66
N HIS A 82 -8.00 -19.12 -13.32
CA HIS A 82 -8.14 -17.72 -13.73
C HIS A 82 -8.70 -17.54 -15.16
N GLY A 83 -8.99 -18.64 -15.88
CA GLY A 83 -9.41 -18.59 -17.28
C GLY A 83 -8.26 -18.27 -18.23
N ARG A 84 -8.35 -18.70 -19.49
CA ARG A 84 -7.35 -18.36 -20.52
C ARG A 84 -7.40 -16.89 -20.92
N ASP A 85 -8.54 -16.25 -20.71
CA ASP A 85 -8.81 -14.84 -20.96
C ASP A 85 -8.64 -13.95 -19.73
N GLY A 86 -8.25 -14.52 -18.58
CA GLY A 86 -8.02 -13.80 -17.34
C GLY A 86 -9.26 -13.33 -16.59
N ARG A 87 -10.47 -13.79 -17.01
CA ARG A 87 -11.77 -13.34 -16.43
C ARG A 87 -12.22 -14.15 -15.20
N GLY A 88 -11.37 -15.06 -14.73
CA GLY A 88 -11.80 -16.08 -13.76
C GLY A 88 -12.49 -17.25 -14.47
N GLY A 89 -12.46 -18.44 -13.87
CA GLY A 89 -13.16 -19.60 -14.42
C GLY A 89 -14.67 -19.40 -14.42
N GLU A 90 -15.36 -19.80 -15.51
CA GLU A 90 -16.81 -19.90 -15.48
C GLU A 90 -17.23 -20.78 -14.31
N ARG A 91 -18.23 -20.32 -13.53
CA ARG A 91 -18.87 -21.14 -12.50
C ARG A 91 -19.44 -22.39 -13.18
N GLY A 92 -18.70 -23.51 -13.09
CA GLY A 92 -19.10 -24.78 -13.72
C GLY A 92 -18.01 -25.53 -14.47
N ALA A 93 -16.86 -24.95 -14.76
CA ALA A 93 -15.74 -25.66 -15.38
C ALA A 93 -14.94 -26.42 -14.31
N ASN A 94 -15.42 -27.63 -13.95
CA ASN A 94 -14.68 -28.68 -13.21
C ASN A 94 -14.11 -28.39 -11.83
N VAL A 95 -14.21 -27.19 -11.28
CA VAL A 95 -13.80 -26.83 -9.91
C VAL A 95 -14.89 -25.98 -9.28
N ALA A 96 -15.56 -26.53 -8.28
CA ALA A 96 -16.51 -25.79 -7.45
C ALA A 96 -15.72 -24.87 -6.50
N PHE A 97 -15.28 -23.71 -6.97
CA PHE A 97 -14.73 -22.69 -6.09
C PHE A 97 -15.86 -22.11 -5.23
N THR A 98 -15.62 -22.02 -3.94
CA THR A 98 -16.48 -21.30 -3.00
C THR A 98 -16.18 -19.81 -2.97
N ILE A 99 -15.12 -19.37 -3.68
CA ILE A 99 -14.60 -18.00 -3.73
C ILE A 99 -14.74 -17.43 -5.15
N ASP A 100 -14.88 -16.12 -5.22
CA ASP A 100 -14.79 -15.40 -6.50
C ASP A 100 -13.33 -15.29 -6.93
N VAL A 101 -13.01 -15.81 -8.11
CA VAL A 101 -11.69 -15.68 -8.72
C VAL A 101 -11.60 -14.32 -9.41
N PRO A 102 -10.53 -13.54 -9.19
CA PRO A 102 -10.44 -12.19 -9.71
C PRO A 102 -10.43 -12.13 -11.24
N ASP A 103 -11.09 -11.11 -11.79
CA ASP A 103 -11.08 -10.76 -13.21
C ASP A 103 -9.91 -9.82 -13.51
N PHE A 104 -8.86 -10.33 -14.14
CA PHE A 104 -7.67 -9.57 -14.52
C PHE A 104 -7.90 -8.59 -15.67
N THR A 105 -9.03 -8.71 -16.39
CA THR A 105 -9.41 -7.74 -17.43
C THR A 105 -10.03 -6.48 -16.84
N ASN A 106 -10.45 -6.54 -15.58
CA ASN A 106 -10.92 -5.38 -14.84
C ASN A 106 -9.74 -4.48 -14.44
N CYS A 107 -9.51 -3.43 -15.21
CA CYS A 107 -8.40 -2.51 -14.96
C CYS A 107 -8.48 -1.81 -13.59
N SER A 108 -9.68 -1.58 -13.07
CA SER A 108 -9.85 -1.01 -11.72
C SER A 108 -9.28 -1.93 -10.64
N PHE A 109 -9.29 -3.23 -10.83
CA PHE A 109 -8.63 -4.21 -9.96
C PHE A 109 -7.16 -4.39 -10.37
N ALA A 110 -6.90 -4.76 -11.62
CA ALA A 110 -5.58 -5.22 -12.06
C ALA A 110 -4.49 -4.14 -12.03
N SER A 111 -4.82 -2.84 -11.99
CA SER A 111 -3.83 -1.76 -11.96
C SER A 111 -3.44 -1.29 -10.56
N ARG A 112 -4.21 -1.59 -9.52
CA ARG A 112 -4.05 -0.96 -8.20
C ARG A 112 -2.85 -1.49 -7.42
N GLU A 113 -2.70 -2.80 -7.39
CA GLU A 113 -1.64 -3.43 -6.63
C GLU A 113 -0.30 -3.43 -7.37
N PRO A 114 0.80 -3.15 -6.69
CA PRO A 114 2.13 -3.20 -7.28
C PRO A 114 2.55 -4.65 -7.59
N ASP A 115 3.51 -4.83 -8.50
CA ASP A 115 4.03 -6.14 -8.88
C ASP A 115 4.55 -6.95 -7.68
N ALA A 116 5.03 -6.28 -6.64
CA ALA A 116 5.52 -6.95 -5.43
C ALA A 116 4.43 -7.79 -4.75
N ASP A 117 3.19 -7.30 -4.68
CA ASP A 117 2.08 -8.03 -4.07
C ASP A 117 1.60 -9.18 -4.92
N TRP A 118 1.54 -8.98 -6.24
CA TRP A 118 1.26 -10.05 -7.19
C TRP A 118 2.30 -11.17 -7.12
N MET A 119 3.59 -10.79 -7.03
CA MET A 119 4.69 -11.75 -6.89
C MET A 119 4.63 -12.49 -5.56
N ALA A 120 4.27 -11.81 -4.45
CA ALA A 120 4.10 -12.44 -3.15
C ALA A 120 3.01 -13.53 -3.20
N ILE A 121 1.85 -13.22 -3.78
CA ILE A 121 0.75 -14.16 -3.93
C ILE A 121 1.11 -15.34 -4.84
N MET A 122 1.80 -15.10 -5.94
CA MET A 122 2.26 -16.20 -6.79
C MET A 122 3.31 -17.07 -6.09
N HIS A 123 4.20 -16.48 -5.34
CA HIS A 123 5.29 -17.21 -4.67
C HIS A 123 4.79 -18.02 -3.48
N GLU A 124 4.05 -17.40 -2.55
CA GLU A 124 3.67 -17.96 -1.26
C GLU A 124 2.21 -18.46 -1.20
N GLY A 125 1.39 -18.11 -2.19
CA GLY A 125 -0.06 -18.35 -2.20
C GLY A 125 -0.89 -17.23 -1.59
N GLY A 126 -2.21 -17.35 -1.69
CA GLY A 126 -3.17 -16.35 -1.21
C GLY A 126 -3.00 -15.93 0.26
N PRO A 127 -2.71 -16.83 1.20
CA PRO A 127 -2.59 -16.50 2.62
C PRO A 127 -1.52 -15.45 2.96
N VAL A 128 -0.49 -15.28 2.13
CA VAL A 128 0.56 -14.25 2.36
C VAL A 128 0.00 -12.82 2.34
N ARG A 129 -1.14 -12.64 1.68
CA ARG A 129 -1.89 -11.37 1.64
C ARG A 129 -3.30 -11.52 2.23
N GLY A 130 -3.55 -12.52 3.08
CA GLY A 130 -4.84 -12.72 3.73
C GLY A 130 -5.97 -13.13 2.78
N PHE A 131 -5.64 -13.69 1.61
CA PHE A 131 -6.58 -14.29 0.69
C PHE A 131 -6.79 -15.77 0.98
N ASP A 132 -7.77 -16.37 0.30
CA ASP A 132 -8.13 -17.77 0.48
C ASP A 132 -6.97 -18.71 0.11
N PRO A 133 -6.74 -19.79 0.90
CA PRO A 133 -5.69 -20.76 0.61
C PRO A 133 -5.92 -21.60 -0.65
N THR A 134 -7.06 -21.48 -1.32
CA THR A 134 -7.33 -22.09 -2.64
C THR A 134 -6.35 -21.60 -3.69
N MET A 135 -5.83 -20.36 -3.57
CA MET A 135 -4.70 -19.89 -4.37
C MET A 135 -3.39 -20.45 -3.80
N PRO A 136 -2.77 -21.46 -4.43
CA PRO A 136 -1.55 -22.08 -3.92
C PRO A 136 -0.31 -21.22 -4.22
N GLY A 137 0.77 -21.44 -3.46
CA GLY A 137 2.09 -20.91 -3.79
C GLY A 137 2.76 -21.75 -4.90
N PHE A 138 3.50 -21.08 -5.78
CA PHE A 138 4.19 -21.68 -6.93
C PHE A 138 5.72 -21.61 -6.82
N ALA A 139 6.27 -21.29 -5.64
CA ALA A 139 7.71 -21.15 -5.43
C ALA A 139 8.51 -22.43 -5.78
N ASP A 140 7.90 -23.60 -5.64
CA ASP A 140 8.52 -24.89 -6.00
C ASP A 140 8.33 -25.27 -7.48
N ALA A 141 7.39 -24.63 -8.19
CA ALA A 141 7.05 -24.93 -9.58
C ALA A 141 7.69 -23.94 -10.57
N PHE A 142 7.76 -22.66 -10.21
CA PHE A 142 8.31 -21.60 -11.05
C PHE A 142 9.42 -20.85 -10.31
N ASN A 143 10.49 -20.53 -11.05
CA ASN A 143 11.50 -19.61 -10.55
C ASN A 143 11.02 -18.15 -10.70
N ALA A 144 11.75 -17.22 -10.09
CA ALA A 144 11.39 -15.80 -10.08
C ALA A 144 11.27 -15.17 -11.48
N GLU A 145 12.12 -15.58 -12.42
CA GLU A 145 12.07 -15.09 -13.80
C GLU A 145 10.80 -15.57 -14.52
N GLN A 146 10.43 -16.85 -14.32
CA GLN A 146 9.18 -17.40 -14.84
C GLN A 146 7.96 -16.74 -14.25
N MET A 147 7.95 -16.48 -12.93
CA MET A 147 6.87 -15.72 -12.27
C MET A 147 6.76 -14.29 -12.83
N GLN A 148 7.89 -13.62 -13.08
CA GLN A 148 7.88 -12.29 -13.69
C GLN A 148 7.32 -12.33 -15.12
N GLN A 149 7.62 -13.37 -15.89
CA GLN A 149 7.05 -13.58 -17.23
C GLN A 149 5.53 -13.81 -17.15
N ILE A 150 5.07 -14.62 -16.18
CA ILE A 150 3.64 -14.81 -15.93
C ILE A 150 2.98 -13.48 -15.59
N LEU A 151 3.54 -12.71 -14.67
CA LEU A 151 3.01 -11.43 -14.26
C LEU A 151 2.93 -10.43 -15.41
N ASN A 152 4.00 -10.34 -16.21
CA ASN A 152 4.01 -9.50 -17.42
C ASN A 152 2.87 -9.88 -18.37
N TYR A 153 2.60 -11.16 -18.55
CA TYR A 153 1.47 -11.63 -19.36
C TYR A 153 0.11 -11.26 -18.72
N VAL A 154 -0.06 -11.49 -17.42
CA VAL A 154 -1.28 -11.12 -16.67
C VAL A 154 -1.57 -9.62 -16.82
N ARG A 155 -0.56 -8.78 -16.75
CA ARG A 155 -0.70 -7.32 -16.94
C ARG A 155 -1.20 -6.93 -18.33
N THR A 156 -1.11 -7.81 -19.33
CA THR A 156 -1.65 -7.53 -20.67
C THR A 156 -3.17 -7.67 -20.74
N PHE A 157 -3.81 -8.34 -19.78
CA PHE A 157 -5.28 -8.48 -19.77
C PHE A 157 -5.98 -7.13 -19.53
N CYS A 158 -5.40 -6.24 -18.73
CA CYS A 158 -5.85 -4.85 -18.66
C CYS A 158 -5.13 -4.03 -19.74
N GLY A 159 -5.73 -3.87 -20.89
CA GLY A 159 -5.16 -3.13 -22.02
C GLY A 159 -5.31 -1.61 -21.97
N ASP A 160 -5.97 -1.05 -20.95
CA ASP A 160 -6.24 0.39 -20.84
C ASP A 160 -5.09 1.12 -20.12
N ALA A 161 -4.20 1.73 -20.91
CA ALA A 161 -3.07 2.51 -20.42
C ALA A 161 -3.46 3.81 -19.68
N SER A 162 -4.74 4.17 -19.59
CA SER A 162 -5.18 5.33 -18.82
C SER A 162 -5.13 5.09 -17.30
N TRP A 163 -5.06 3.84 -16.85
CA TRP A 163 -4.96 3.47 -15.45
C TRP A 163 -3.52 3.52 -14.97
N PRO A 164 -3.18 4.42 -14.01
CA PRO A 164 -1.85 4.39 -13.42
C PRO A 164 -1.64 3.07 -12.65
N ARG A 165 -0.42 2.55 -12.75
CA ARG A 165 -0.01 1.32 -12.08
C ARG A 165 0.17 1.54 -10.58
N GLY A 166 -0.12 0.52 -9.76
CA GLY A 166 -0.02 0.53 -8.30
C GLY A 166 1.37 0.87 -7.76
N GLU A 167 2.43 0.65 -8.54
CA GLU A 167 3.78 1.07 -8.18
C GLU A 167 3.92 2.60 -8.05
N LEU A 168 3.04 3.36 -8.70
CA LEU A 168 2.99 4.82 -8.61
C LEU A 168 2.13 5.31 -7.44
N ASN A 169 1.50 4.40 -6.71
CA ASN A 169 0.85 4.66 -5.44
C ASN A 169 1.91 4.72 -4.34
N LEU A 170 2.54 5.88 -4.20
CA LEU A 170 3.60 6.09 -3.22
C LEU A 170 3.02 6.16 -1.80
N PRO A 171 3.81 5.80 -0.76
CA PRO A 171 3.35 5.89 0.62
C PRO A 171 2.80 7.27 0.99
N ARG A 172 1.68 7.31 1.73
CA ARG A 172 1.06 8.55 2.19
C ARG A 172 1.90 9.17 3.30
N SER A 173 2.23 10.44 3.16
CA SER A 173 2.82 11.26 4.23
C SER A 173 1.73 11.96 5.06
N MET A 174 2.12 12.79 6.02
CA MET A 174 1.17 13.50 6.89
C MET A 174 0.44 14.63 6.17
N PHE A 175 1.13 15.36 5.29
CA PHE A 175 0.61 16.59 4.69
C PHE A 175 0.67 16.63 3.15
N THR A 176 1.65 15.97 2.53
CA THR A 176 1.80 16.01 1.06
C THR A 176 0.78 15.11 0.39
N GLU A 177 -0.12 15.71 -0.39
CA GLU A 177 -1.15 15.00 -1.15
C GLU A 177 -0.52 14.17 -2.29
N LYS A 178 -0.94 12.90 -2.40
CA LYS A 178 -0.46 11.97 -3.43
C LYS A 178 -1.01 12.32 -4.81
N ALA A 179 -0.21 12.15 -5.85
CA ALA A 179 -0.67 12.30 -7.24
C ALA A 179 -1.49 11.09 -7.74
N TYR A 180 -1.45 9.96 -7.05
CA TYR A 180 -2.21 8.76 -7.36
C TYR A 180 -3.66 8.88 -6.87
N PRO A 181 -4.68 8.45 -7.64
CA PRO A 181 -6.07 8.49 -7.19
C PRO A 181 -6.41 7.28 -6.32
N GLU A 182 -7.01 7.51 -5.16
CA GLU A 182 -7.20 6.53 -4.10
C GLU A 182 -8.66 6.12 -3.86
N ASP A 183 -8.81 5.01 -3.12
CA ASP A 183 -10.03 4.58 -2.44
C ASP A 183 -9.68 4.26 -0.99
N GLU A 184 -9.38 5.28 -0.20
CA GLU A 184 -8.93 5.09 1.19
C GLU A 184 -9.74 5.95 2.18
N ALA A 185 -9.70 5.54 3.44
CA ALA A 185 -10.21 6.31 4.56
C ALA A 185 -9.08 6.49 5.58
N VAL A 186 -8.88 7.71 6.06
CA VAL A 186 -7.82 8.05 7.00
C VAL A 186 -8.39 8.78 8.20
N SER A 187 -7.96 8.37 9.39
CA SER A 187 -8.23 9.11 10.64
C SER A 187 -6.90 9.62 11.16
N THR A 188 -6.70 10.93 11.13
CA THR A 188 -5.48 11.59 11.61
C THR A 188 -5.75 12.32 12.91
N VAL A 189 -4.96 12.05 13.94
CA VAL A 189 -4.95 12.79 15.20
C VAL A 189 -3.72 13.67 15.25
N SER A 190 -3.93 14.97 15.51
CA SER A 190 -2.87 15.95 15.79
C SER A 190 -3.00 16.44 17.23
N VAL A 191 -1.89 16.47 17.96
CA VAL A 191 -1.80 16.93 19.34
C VAL A 191 -0.71 17.97 19.43
N ASP A 192 -1.05 19.22 19.72
CA ASP A 192 -0.07 20.27 20.00
C ASP A 192 0.66 19.93 21.32
N LEU A 193 1.98 19.97 21.31
CA LEU A 193 2.81 19.60 22.46
C LEU A 193 3.11 20.78 23.40
N GLU A 194 2.99 21.99 22.87
CA GLU A 194 3.23 23.25 23.60
C GLU A 194 2.10 24.24 23.29
N GLY A 195 2.12 25.40 23.98
CA GLY A 195 1.17 26.49 23.74
C GLY A 195 -0.21 26.27 24.34
N ALA A 196 -1.24 26.82 23.70
CA ALA A 196 -2.63 26.79 24.17
C ALA A 196 -3.31 25.42 24.05
N GLY A 197 -2.66 24.40 23.66
CA GLY A 197 -3.17 23.03 23.54
C GLY A 197 -4.31 22.84 22.55
N ARG A 198 -4.11 21.97 21.58
CA ARG A 198 -5.13 21.58 20.61
C ARG A 198 -5.01 20.07 20.34
N VAL A 199 -6.15 19.41 20.28
CA VAL A 199 -6.26 18.01 19.84
C VAL A 199 -7.32 17.95 18.76
N VAL A 200 -6.90 17.67 17.53
CA VAL A 200 -7.80 17.57 16.37
C VAL A 200 -7.74 16.15 15.83
N ASN A 201 -8.89 15.58 15.52
CA ASN A 201 -9.02 14.41 14.68
C ASN A 201 -9.61 14.85 13.34
N GLU A 202 -8.99 14.44 12.26
CA GLU A 202 -9.49 14.62 10.91
C GLU A 202 -9.87 13.27 10.33
N LEU A 203 -11.09 13.16 9.82
CA LEU A 203 -11.54 12.03 9.03
C LEU A 203 -11.51 12.40 7.56
N LEU A 204 -10.69 11.71 6.81
CA LEU A 204 -10.60 11.83 5.36
C LEU A 204 -11.22 10.59 4.71
N TYR A 205 -12.03 10.81 3.69
CA TYR A 205 -12.54 9.77 2.81
C TYR A 205 -12.23 10.12 1.36
N GLU A 206 -11.56 9.20 0.68
CA GLU A 206 -11.18 9.33 -0.72
C GLU A 206 -11.87 8.26 -1.55
N LYS A 207 -12.39 8.69 -2.70
CA LYS A 207 -13.07 7.83 -3.66
C LYS A 207 -12.56 8.08 -5.06
N ARG A 208 -11.93 7.07 -5.63
CA ARG A 208 -11.57 7.05 -7.05
C ARG A 208 -12.81 6.88 -7.93
N PHE A 209 -12.88 7.60 -9.05
CA PHE A 209 -13.86 7.40 -10.09
C PHE A 209 -13.23 7.46 -11.48
N GLY A 210 -13.45 6.41 -12.26
CA GLY A 210 -12.72 6.17 -13.50
C GLY A 210 -11.24 5.89 -13.25
N SER A 211 -10.41 6.04 -14.27
CA SER A 211 -8.99 5.67 -14.20
C SER A 211 -8.11 6.70 -13.49
N ARG A 212 -8.49 8.00 -13.49
CA ARG A 212 -7.59 9.10 -13.14
C ARG A 212 -8.16 10.13 -12.17
N ASN A 213 -9.40 9.99 -11.74
CA ASN A 213 -10.04 11.01 -10.93
C ASN A 213 -10.28 10.51 -9.51
N GLN A 214 -10.31 11.45 -8.57
CA GLN A 214 -10.63 11.24 -7.17
C GLN A 214 -11.54 12.36 -6.70
N PHE A 215 -12.45 12.01 -5.83
CA PHE A 215 -13.21 12.90 -4.96
C PHE A 215 -12.78 12.64 -3.52
N GLU A 216 -12.74 13.68 -2.70
CA GLU A 216 -12.42 13.55 -1.28
C GLU A 216 -13.28 14.46 -0.42
N ILE A 217 -13.39 14.07 0.85
CA ILE A 217 -14.00 14.88 1.90
C ILE A 217 -13.17 14.73 3.17
N LYS A 218 -12.83 15.88 3.79
CA LYS A 218 -12.13 15.98 5.07
C LYS A 218 -13.07 16.60 6.10
N VAL A 219 -13.15 15.96 7.26
CA VAL A 219 -14.01 16.41 8.38
C VAL A 219 -13.16 16.50 9.64
N PRO A 220 -12.61 17.68 9.96
CA PRO A 220 -11.86 17.89 11.19
C PRO A 220 -12.81 18.18 12.36
N PHE A 221 -12.48 17.62 13.53
CA PHE A 221 -13.17 17.90 14.80
C PHE A 221 -12.21 17.68 15.96
N GLY A 222 -12.45 18.35 17.07
CA GLY A 222 -11.53 18.21 18.19
C GLY A 222 -11.84 19.11 19.35
N TYR A 223 -10.79 19.36 20.11
CA TYR A 223 -10.81 20.20 21.30
C TYR A 223 -9.67 21.21 21.22
N ALA A 224 -9.96 22.44 21.57
CA ALA A 224 -8.95 23.48 21.72
C ALA A 224 -9.17 24.24 23.05
N GLU A 225 -8.06 24.71 23.63
CA GLU A 225 -8.13 25.53 24.83
C GLU A 225 -8.62 26.95 24.48
N ALA A 226 -9.73 27.36 25.07
CA ALA A 226 -10.29 28.67 24.82
C ALA A 226 -9.52 29.76 25.59
N THR A 227 -9.43 30.97 25.03
CA THR A 227 -8.80 32.15 25.66
C THR A 227 -9.39 32.47 27.04
N ALA A 228 -10.66 32.15 27.27
CA ALA A 228 -11.32 32.29 28.57
C ALA A 228 -11.03 31.16 29.56
N GLY A 229 -10.15 30.22 29.18
CA GLY A 229 -9.76 29.01 29.92
C GLY A 229 -10.68 27.81 29.68
N GLY A 230 -10.10 26.61 29.76
CA GLY A 230 -10.77 25.33 29.61
C GLY A 230 -10.92 24.85 28.17
N TRP A 231 -10.89 23.51 28.01
CA TRP A 231 -11.03 22.82 26.73
C TRP A 231 -12.45 22.85 26.20
N LYS A 232 -12.63 23.22 24.94
CA LYS A 232 -13.94 23.28 24.28
C LYS A 232 -13.92 22.42 23.01
N PRO A 233 -14.96 21.58 22.80
CA PRO A 233 -15.11 20.85 21.56
C PRO A 233 -15.56 21.76 20.41
N GLY A 234 -15.15 21.40 19.21
CA GLY A 234 -15.60 22.05 17.98
C GLY A 234 -15.42 21.20 16.76
N LEU A 235 -16.17 21.54 15.71
CA LEU A 235 -15.93 21.10 14.35
C LEU A 235 -14.91 22.05 13.72
N GLY A 236 -14.05 21.57 12.86
CA GLY A 236 -13.24 22.38 11.97
C GLY A 236 -13.96 22.70 10.65
N ASP A 237 -13.29 23.37 9.75
CA ASP A 237 -13.82 23.60 8.40
C ASP A 237 -13.83 22.29 7.63
N VAL A 238 -14.99 21.89 7.12
CA VAL A 238 -15.13 20.73 6.26
C VAL A 238 -14.58 21.08 4.89
N GLU A 239 -13.73 20.20 4.34
CA GLU A 239 -13.17 20.36 3.00
C GLU A 239 -13.72 19.31 2.05
N VAL A 240 -13.96 19.71 0.81
CA VAL A 240 -14.36 18.84 -0.29
C VAL A 240 -13.37 19.03 -1.42
N GLY A 241 -12.75 17.95 -1.87
CA GLY A 241 -11.70 18.00 -2.86
C GLY A 241 -11.99 17.20 -4.13
N VAL A 242 -11.35 17.61 -5.21
CA VAL A 242 -11.30 16.86 -6.47
C VAL A 242 -9.88 16.86 -7.01
N LYS A 243 -9.42 15.70 -7.47
CA LYS A 243 -8.09 15.51 -8.02
C LYS A 243 -8.16 14.73 -9.34
N ARG A 244 -7.27 15.07 -10.28
CA ARG A 244 -7.10 14.36 -11.53
C ARG A 244 -5.63 14.12 -11.84
N THR A 245 -5.26 12.87 -12.04
CA THR A 245 -3.96 12.50 -12.60
C THR A 245 -3.93 12.87 -14.09
N LEU A 246 -3.11 13.85 -14.43
CA LEU A 246 -2.95 14.32 -15.81
C LEU A 246 -1.98 13.45 -16.59
N TRP A 247 -0.92 13.02 -15.95
CA TRP A 247 0.14 12.26 -16.59
C TRP A 247 0.74 11.24 -15.62
N HIS A 248 1.09 10.06 -16.14
CA HIS A 248 1.85 9.05 -15.42
C HIS A 248 2.71 8.24 -16.40
N SER A 249 3.82 7.72 -15.91
CA SER A 249 4.71 6.84 -16.64
C SER A 249 5.34 5.82 -15.71
N PHE A 250 4.88 4.60 -15.77
CA PHE A 250 5.48 3.49 -15.02
C PHE A 250 6.96 3.32 -15.37
N ALA A 251 7.33 3.39 -16.67
CA ALA A 251 8.71 3.27 -17.13
C ALA A 251 9.66 4.33 -16.55
N ARG A 252 9.16 5.51 -16.22
CA ARG A 252 9.93 6.59 -15.59
C ARG A 252 9.73 6.63 -14.07
N GLY A 253 8.81 5.83 -13.54
CA GLY A 253 8.44 5.85 -12.13
C GLY A 253 7.78 7.16 -11.68
N SER A 254 7.10 7.89 -12.57
CA SER A 254 6.63 9.25 -12.30
C SER A 254 5.12 9.39 -12.49
N ILE A 255 4.50 10.24 -11.68
CA ILE A 255 3.09 10.57 -11.74
C ILE A 255 2.86 12.05 -11.41
N PHE A 256 1.92 12.70 -12.08
CA PHE A 256 1.57 14.10 -11.87
C PHE A 256 0.04 14.29 -11.88
N ALA A 257 -0.46 15.02 -10.90
CA ALA A 257 -1.86 15.34 -10.74
C ALA A 257 -2.06 16.82 -10.44
N VAL A 258 -3.27 17.30 -10.69
CA VAL A 258 -3.77 18.60 -10.24
C VAL A 258 -5.11 18.39 -9.57
N GLY A 259 -5.44 19.29 -8.65
CA GLY A 259 -6.69 19.25 -7.91
C GLY A 259 -7.04 20.60 -7.32
N SER A 260 -8.13 20.63 -6.60
CA SER A 260 -8.53 21.77 -5.77
C SER A 260 -9.36 21.28 -4.59
N ASP A 261 -9.04 21.78 -3.42
CA ASP A 261 -9.84 21.64 -2.22
C ASP A 261 -10.68 22.89 -1.98
N PHE A 262 -11.84 22.70 -1.38
CA PHE A 262 -12.83 23.73 -1.11
C PHE A 262 -13.19 23.68 0.38
N GLY A 263 -12.61 24.57 1.17
CA GLY A 263 -12.88 24.72 2.60
C GLY A 263 -14.19 25.46 2.84
N LEU A 264 -15.11 24.80 3.54
CA LEU A 264 -16.40 25.33 3.92
C LEU A 264 -16.32 25.95 5.32
N PRO A 265 -16.86 27.15 5.59
CA PRO A 265 -16.77 27.80 6.89
C PRO A 265 -17.73 27.17 7.92
N THR A 266 -17.54 25.90 8.21
CA THR A 266 -18.32 25.10 9.17
C THR A 266 -17.70 25.07 10.55
N GLY A 267 -16.43 25.46 10.63
CA GLY A 267 -15.60 25.35 11.80
C GLY A 267 -15.94 26.42 12.87
N ARG A 268 -15.49 26.12 14.08
CA ARG A 268 -15.69 26.98 15.22
C ARG A 268 -14.58 28.03 15.36
N GLU A 269 -14.75 29.20 14.71
CA GLU A 269 -13.76 30.29 14.70
C GLU A 269 -13.33 30.69 16.13
N SER A 270 -14.30 30.77 17.10
CA SER A 270 -14.05 31.28 18.46
C SER A 270 -13.02 30.49 19.28
N ILE A 271 -12.60 29.33 18.80
CA ILE A 271 -11.57 28.48 19.42
C ILE A 271 -10.47 28.06 18.42
N GLY A 272 -10.40 28.70 17.25
CA GLY A 272 -9.36 28.45 16.25
C GLY A 272 -9.50 27.13 15.52
N LEU A 273 -10.72 26.56 15.40
CA LEU A 273 -11.00 25.35 14.62
C LEU A 273 -11.63 25.64 13.26
N GLY A 274 -11.69 26.90 12.82
CA GLY A 274 -12.18 27.27 11.50
C GLY A 274 -11.77 28.68 11.14
N ASN A 275 -11.70 28.99 9.84
CA ASN A 275 -11.29 30.26 9.27
C ASN A 275 -12.47 31.25 9.15
N GLY A 276 -13.71 30.75 9.25
CA GLY A 276 -14.92 31.55 9.12
C GLY A 276 -15.18 32.13 7.74
N THR A 277 -14.43 31.68 6.73
CA THR A 277 -14.60 32.07 5.34
C THR A 277 -14.44 30.85 4.44
N PHE A 278 -15.03 30.90 3.25
CA PHE A 278 -14.81 29.89 2.21
C PHE A 278 -13.39 30.05 1.66
N VAL A 279 -12.68 28.92 1.48
CA VAL A 279 -11.32 28.88 0.94
C VAL A 279 -11.27 27.97 -0.28
N VAL A 280 -10.57 28.39 -1.32
CA VAL A 280 -10.25 27.55 -2.48
C VAL A 280 -8.76 27.29 -2.50
N GLU A 281 -8.36 26.02 -2.51
CA GLU A 281 -6.95 25.61 -2.56
C GLU A 281 -6.67 24.80 -3.84
N PRO A 282 -6.37 25.45 -4.99
CA PRO A 282 -5.83 24.73 -6.14
C PRO A 282 -4.42 24.23 -5.84
N PHE A 283 -4.14 22.98 -6.24
CA PHE A 283 -2.84 22.34 -6.03
C PHE A 283 -2.34 21.56 -7.24
N ALA A 284 -1.03 21.32 -7.24
CA ALA A 284 -0.36 20.39 -8.14
C ALA A 284 0.51 19.43 -7.32
N SER A 285 0.42 18.14 -7.60
CA SER A 285 1.12 17.08 -6.90
C SER A 285 1.95 16.25 -7.89
N PHE A 286 3.18 15.91 -7.51
CA PHE A 286 4.10 15.10 -8.29
C PHE A 286 4.70 14.00 -7.43
N GLY A 287 4.77 12.77 -7.97
CA GLY A 287 5.41 11.62 -7.35
C GLY A 287 6.47 11.02 -8.25
N GLN A 288 7.60 10.59 -7.66
CA GLN A 288 8.72 9.98 -8.35
C GLN A 288 9.29 8.82 -7.54
N ILE A 289 9.40 7.65 -8.16
CA ILE A 289 10.21 6.54 -7.65
C ILE A 289 11.68 6.87 -7.96
N VAL A 290 12.54 6.92 -6.95
CA VAL A 290 13.96 7.33 -7.10
C VAL A 290 14.95 6.18 -6.94
N ALA A 291 14.50 5.04 -6.45
CA ALA A 291 15.27 3.80 -6.33
C ALA A 291 14.30 2.64 -6.21
N THR A 292 14.78 1.41 -6.04
CA THR A 292 13.93 0.22 -5.92
C THR A 292 12.81 0.38 -4.89
N ASN A 293 13.11 1.04 -3.75
CA ASN A 293 12.19 1.22 -2.64
C ASN A 293 12.11 2.67 -2.16
N GLY A 294 12.78 3.60 -2.84
CA GLY A 294 12.83 5.00 -2.48
C GLY A 294 11.89 5.83 -3.33
N PHE A 295 11.39 6.91 -2.77
CA PHE A 295 10.50 7.83 -3.46
C PHE A 295 10.67 9.27 -3.01
N VAL A 296 10.18 10.19 -3.85
CA VAL A 296 9.99 11.61 -3.55
C VAL A 296 8.58 11.99 -3.99
N GLN A 297 7.88 12.79 -3.19
CA GLN A 297 6.64 13.46 -3.59
C GLN A 297 6.76 14.95 -3.32
N LEU A 298 6.17 15.75 -4.19
CA LEU A 298 6.16 17.21 -4.11
C LEU A 298 4.73 17.71 -4.30
N LEU A 299 4.40 18.78 -3.59
CA LEU A 299 3.13 19.49 -3.74
C LEU A 299 3.37 20.99 -3.71
N GLY A 300 2.66 21.71 -4.55
CA GLY A 300 2.52 23.15 -4.49
C GLY A 300 1.04 23.55 -4.53
N ALA A 301 0.63 24.42 -3.64
CA ALA A 301 -0.75 24.88 -3.53
C ALA A 301 -0.82 26.38 -3.25
N VAL A 302 -2.00 26.96 -3.45
CA VAL A 302 -2.30 28.35 -3.10
C VAL A 302 -3.65 28.38 -2.38
N GLU A 303 -3.68 28.84 -1.14
CA GLU A 303 -4.94 29.13 -0.43
C GLU A 303 -5.48 30.49 -0.83
N ILE A 304 -6.76 30.54 -1.21
CA ILE A 304 -7.44 31.74 -1.66
C ILE A 304 -8.75 31.87 -0.87
N PRO A 305 -8.76 32.63 0.23
CA PRO A 305 -9.96 32.89 0.98
C PRO A 305 -10.91 33.83 0.22
N ALA A 306 -12.22 33.65 0.40
CA ALA A 306 -13.24 34.54 -0.14
C ALA A 306 -13.28 35.88 0.60
N ASP A 307 -12.87 35.90 1.86
CA ASP A 307 -12.76 37.11 2.71
C ASP A 307 -11.36 37.20 3.32
N GLU A 308 -10.53 38.07 2.73
CA GLU A 308 -9.15 38.30 3.17
C GLU A 308 -9.02 38.97 4.55
N ALA A 309 -10.12 39.53 5.10
CA ALA A 309 -10.13 40.01 6.47
C ALA A 309 -10.21 38.88 7.51
N LYS A 310 -10.58 37.65 7.09
CA LYS A 310 -10.71 36.48 7.95
C LYS A 310 -9.56 35.48 7.82
N ALA A 311 -9.02 35.33 6.63
CA ALA A 311 -7.86 34.48 6.36
C ALA A 311 -7.01 35.14 5.27
N GLU A 312 -5.72 34.93 5.34
CA GLU A 312 -4.76 35.47 4.38
C GLU A 312 -4.61 34.54 3.17
N ARG A 313 -4.16 35.10 2.02
CA ARG A 313 -3.75 34.27 0.89
C ARG A 313 -2.37 33.69 1.17
N GLU A 314 -2.24 32.39 1.02
CA GLU A 314 -1.01 31.70 1.31
C GLU A 314 -0.53 30.85 0.13
N VAL A 315 0.78 30.79 -0.09
CA VAL A 315 1.42 29.80 -0.98
C VAL A 315 2.03 28.70 -0.13
N LEU A 316 1.68 27.46 -0.44
CA LEU A 316 2.16 26.26 0.22
C LEU A 316 3.07 25.47 -0.71
N TRP A 317 4.15 24.92 -0.18
CA TRP A 317 4.96 23.91 -0.84
C TRP A 317 5.35 22.83 0.15
N ARG A 318 5.26 21.59 -0.27
CA ARG A 318 5.53 20.42 0.55
C ARG A 318 6.39 19.44 -0.23
N GLY A 319 7.28 18.76 0.46
CA GLY A 319 8.12 17.74 -0.14
C GLY A 319 8.39 16.62 0.84
N VAL A 320 8.20 15.38 0.42
CA VAL A 320 8.49 14.20 1.24
C VAL A 320 9.38 13.23 0.48
N THR A 321 10.31 12.63 1.20
CA THR A 321 11.10 11.49 0.73
C THR A 321 11.01 10.36 1.72
N GLY A 322 11.09 9.14 1.23
CA GLY A 322 11.02 7.96 2.08
C GLY A 322 11.61 6.72 1.42
N TRP A 323 11.72 5.68 2.22
CA TRP A 323 12.22 4.39 1.80
C TRP A 323 11.43 3.26 2.44
N THR A 324 10.90 2.33 1.64
CA THR A 324 10.08 1.22 2.13
C THR A 324 10.91 -0.05 2.29
N PHE A 325 10.81 -0.67 3.45
CA PHE A 325 11.38 -1.98 3.76
C PHE A 325 10.26 -2.98 4.01
N ALA A 326 10.36 -4.18 3.47
CA ALA A 326 9.46 -5.27 3.80
C ALA A 326 10.21 -6.34 4.62
N THR A 327 9.57 -6.84 5.68
CA THR A 327 10.09 -7.97 6.46
C THR A 327 9.86 -9.30 5.75
N ALA A 328 10.28 -10.42 6.38
CA ALA A 328 10.04 -11.78 5.88
C ALA A 328 10.36 -11.94 4.40
N GLY A 329 11.50 -11.38 4.02
CA GLY A 329 11.95 -11.61 2.70
C GLY A 329 11.33 -10.75 1.60
N GLY A 330 10.72 -9.64 1.93
CA GLY A 330 10.01 -8.78 0.98
C GLY A 330 8.50 -9.03 0.97
N PHE A 331 8.01 -10.07 1.65
CA PHE A 331 6.60 -10.44 1.62
C PHE A 331 5.84 -10.11 2.93
N GLY A 332 6.56 -9.74 3.98
CA GLY A 332 5.97 -9.41 5.27
C GLY A 332 5.59 -7.95 5.42
N ARG A 333 5.44 -7.54 6.69
CA ARG A 333 5.08 -6.18 7.08
C ARG A 333 6.03 -5.15 6.48
N THR A 334 5.46 -4.06 5.96
CA THR A 334 6.22 -2.92 5.43
C THR A 334 6.46 -1.86 6.50
N TRP A 335 7.62 -1.23 6.43
CA TRP A 335 8.06 -0.10 7.24
C TRP A 335 8.60 0.96 6.33
N THR A 336 8.11 2.18 6.47
CA THR A 336 8.48 3.29 5.60
C THR A 336 8.84 4.52 6.45
N PRO A 337 10.12 4.69 6.84
CA PRO A 337 10.59 5.97 7.33
C PRO A 337 10.47 7.03 6.25
N MET A 338 9.97 8.21 6.63
CA MET A 338 9.81 9.36 5.74
C MET A 338 10.28 10.63 6.44
N LEU A 339 10.75 11.57 5.64
CA LEU A 339 11.06 12.92 6.07
C LEU A 339 10.31 13.89 5.16
N GLU A 340 9.46 14.69 5.76
CA GLU A 340 8.63 15.68 5.06
C GLU A 340 9.07 17.09 5.47
N VAL A 341 9.13 17.99 4.50
CA VAL A 341 9.41 19.42 4.68
C VAL A 341 8.19 20.19 4.22
N LEU A 342 7.71 21.06 5.07
CA LEU A 342 6.59 21.96 4.78
C LEU A 342 7.11 23.39 4.69
N GLY A 343 6.58 24.14 3.75
CA GLY A 343 6.81 25.55 3.63
C GLY A 343 5.50 26.27 3.34
N ALA A 344 5.31 27.41 3.96
CA ALA A 344 4.14 28.26 3.83
C ALA A 344 4.54 29.72 3.83
N ARG A 345 3.85 30.57 3.06
CA ARG A 345 4.10 32.00 3.03
C ARG A 345 2.86 32.77 2.62
N ASP A 346 2.49 33.74 3.43
CA ASP A 346 1.46 34.71 3.09
C ASP A 346 1.84 35.55 1.86
N LEU A 347 0.87 35.81 0.99
CA LEU A 347 1.07 36.61 -0.22
C LEU A 347 1.01 38.12 0.06
N GLU A 348 1.47 38.50 1.24
CA GLU A 348 1.60 39.89 1.66
C GLU A 348 3.04 40.41 1.48
N SER A 349 3.13 41.76 1.37
CA SER A 349 4.43 42.42 1.22
C SER A 349 5.20 42.38 2.54
N GLY A 350 6.37 41.71 2.50
CA GLY A 350 7.25 41.58 3.68
C GLY A 350 7.05 40.29 4.48
N ALA A 351 6.08 39.46 4.13
CA ALA A 351 5.88 38.16 4.79
C ALA A 351 7.12 37.27 4.63
N THR A 352 7.46 36.54 5.71
CA THR A 352 8.54 35.54 5.72
C THR A 352 7.95 34.16 5.56
N ALA A 353 8.71 33.24 4.97
CA ALA A 353 8.27 31.85 4.84
C ALA A 353 8.39 31.12 6.17
N ALA A 354 7.33 30.43 6.57
CA ALA A 354 7.34 29.47 7.65
C ALA A 354 7.78 28.09 7.14
N TRP A 355 8.61 27.39 7.93
CA TRP A 355 9.11 26.06 7.60
C TRP A 355 8.91 25.09 8.74
N ASP A 356 8.51 23.86 8.41
CA ASP A 356 8.46 22.73 9.35
C ASP A 356 9.17 21.51 8.79
N LEU A 357 9.64 20.68 9.71
CA LEU A 357 10.19 19.36 9.43
C LEU A 357 9.31 18.30 10.08
N VAL A 358 8.98 17.23 9.34
CA VAL A 358 8.14 16.14 9.86
C VAL A 358 8.82 14.79 9.62
N PRO A 359 9.72 14.35 10.53
CA PRO A 359 10.14 12.96 10.57
C PRO A 359 8.96 12.07 10.93
N GLN A 360 8.77 10.97 10.21
CA GLN A 360 7.63 10.08 10.39
C GLN A 360 7.93 8.64 10.01
N MET A 361 7.17 7.70 10.56
CA MET A 361 7.29 6.26 10.32
C MET A 361 5.93 5.64 10.05
N GLN A 362 5.74 5.13 8.85
CA GLN A 362 4.56 4.34 8.49
C GLN A 362 4.85 2.84 8.62
N VAL A 363 3.86 2.08 9.05
CA VAL A 363 3.93 0.61 9.16
C VAL A 363 2.61 -0.01 8.73
N SER A 364 2.67 -1.11 7.95
CA SER A 364 1.48 -1.92 7.67
C SER A 364 1.12 -2.77 8.87
N LEU A 365 -0.16 -2.78 9.28
CA LEU A 365 -0.62 -3.44 10.49
C LEU A 365 -1.07 -4.87 10.24
N ASN A 366 -1.69 -5.12 9.11
CA ASN A 366 -2.26 -6.43 8.78
C ASN A 366 -1.51 -7.14 7.64
N THR A 367 -1.82 -8.41 7.43
CA THR A 367 -1.18 -9.26 6.41
C THR A 367 -1.46 -8.76 4.99
N ARG A 368 -2.65 -8.22 4.75
CA ARG A 368 -3.05 -7.66 3.45
C ARG A 368 -2.35 -6.33 3.13
N GLN A 369 -1.77 -5.67 4.14
CA GLN A 369 -1.09 -4.38 4.03
C GLN A 369 -1.99 -3.20 3.63
N HIS A 370 -3.31 -3.34 3.79
CA HIS A 370 -4.28 -2.29 3.49
C HIS A 370 -4.70 -1.47 4.73
N VAL A 371 -4.18 -1.82 5.92
CA VAL A 371 -4.31 -1.01 7.14
C VAL A 371 -2.93 -0.54 7.56
N LEU A 372 -2.74 0.77 7.56
CA LEU A 372 -1.45 1.40 7.83
C LEU A 372 -1.56 2.33 9.04
N LEU A 373 -0.51 2.31 9.86
CA LEU A 373 -0.31 3.28 10.95
C LEU A 373 0.89 4.16 10.60
N ASN A 374 0.76 5.47 10.76
CA ASN A 374 1.89 6.39 10.67
C ASN A 374 1.96 7.23 11.95
N VAL A 375 3.18 7.45 12.43
CA VAL A 375 3.47 8.34 13.56
C VAL A 375 4.52 9.34 13.11
N GLY A 376 4.26 10.62 13.29
CA GLY A 376 5.14 11.72 12.91
C GLY A 376 5.22 12.79 13.99
N LEU A 377 6.23 13.61 13.91
CA LEU A 377 6.44 14.76 14.79
C LEU A 377 6.66 16.00 13.91
N GLN A 378 5.73 16.96 13.96
CA GLN A 378 5.91 18.25 13.30
C GLN A 378 6.76 19.15 14.17
N LEU A 379 7.83 19.67 13.60
CA LEU A 379 8.82 20.51 14.28
C LEU A 379 8.94 21.83 13.50
N PRO A 380 8.55 22.98 14.08
CA PRO A 380 8.77 24.28 13.45
C PRO A 380 10.27 24.58 13.38
N LEU A 381 10.76 24.96 12.20
CA LEU A 381 12.14 25.39 11.95
C LEU A 381 12.30 26.91 11.99
N THR A 382 11.23 27.63 11.73
CA THR A 382 11.16 29.08 11.83
C THR A 382 10.17 29.45 12.91
N ASP A 383 10.42 30.56 13.60
CA ASP A 383 9.55 31.11 14.66
C ASP A 383 9.18 30.07 15.74
N ALA A 384 10.15 29.18 16.05
CA ALA A 384 9.96 28.06 16.98
C ALA A 384 9.56 28.50 18.41
N ASP A 385 9.83 29.76 18.76
CA ASP A 385 9.44 30.33 20.05
C ASP A 385 7.92 30.64 20.14
N THR A 386 7.25 30.73 19.01
CA THR A 386 5.82 31.10 18.91
C THR A 386 4.94 30.03 18.28
N ARG A 387 5.55 29.06 17.61
CA ARG A 387 4.88 27.94 16.95
C ARG A 387 5.07 26.65 17.74
N SER A 388 4.00 25.87 17.91
CA SER A 388 4.03 24.62 18.65
C SER A 388 4.50 23.46 17.79
N SER A 389 5.27 22.54 18.39
CA SER A 389 5.46 21.19 17.85
C SER A 389 4.17 20.39 18.00
N ALA A 390 3.93 19.43 17.10
CA ALA A 390 2.75 18.57 17.18
C ALA A 390 3.11 17.10 16.98
N LEU A 391 2.49 16.24 17.78
CA LEU A 391 2.48 14.80 17.55
C LEU A 391 1.34 14.47 16.58
N LEU A 392 1.69 13.74 15.52
CA LEU A 392 0.77 13.35 14.46
C LEU A 392 0.69 11.83 14.41
N VAL A 393 -0.52 11.30 14.37
CA VAL A 393 -0.76 9.86 14.23
C VAL A 393 -1.92 9.66 13.28
N TYR A 394 -1.75 8.86 12.25
CA TYR A 394 -2.89 8.42 11.46
C TYR A 394 -3.03 6.91 11.38
N LEU A 395 -4.30 6.47 11.25
CA LEU A 395 -4.70 5.15 10.83
C LEU A 395 -5.35 5.28 9.44
N LEU A 396 -4.77 4.60 8.44
CA LEU A 396 -5.26 4.54 7.09
C LEU A 396 -5.84 3.16 6.81
N TRP A 397 -6.95 3.11 6.11
CA TRP A 397 -7.56 1.91 5.58
C TRP A 397 -7.83 2.08 4.09
N ASP A 398 -7.11 1.30 3.29
CA ASP A 398 -7.41 1.14 1.87
C ASP A 398 -8.61 0.21 1.72
N TRP A 399 -9.80 0.79 1.62
CA TRP A 399 -11.06 0.05 1.62
C TRP A 399 -11.34 -0.66 0.28
N PHE A 400 -10.59 -0.35 -0.76
CA PHE A 400 -10.65 -1.08 -2.02
C PHE A 400 -10.17 -2.53 -1.86
N ASP A 401 -9.11 -2.76 -1.11
CA ASP A 401 -8.46 -4.06 -0.95
C ASP A 401 -9.16 -4.98 0.06
N GLY A 402 -10.23 -4.52 0.67
CA GLY A 402 -11.07 -5.35 1.53
C GLY A 402 -11.60 -4.65 2.77
N GLY A 403 -12.43 -5.36 3.52
CA GLY A 403 -12.99 -4.86 4.78
C GLY A 403 -11.92 -4.57 5.82
N LEU A 404 -12.13 -3.56 6.67
CA LEU A 404 -11.18 -3.10 7.70
C LEU A 404 -10.60 -4.25 8.55
N PHE A 405 -11.39 -5.28 8.79
CA PHE A 405 -11.00 -6.45 9.60
C PHE A 405 -10.55 -7.66 8.78
N ALA A 406 -10.38 -7.52 7.46
CA ALA A 406 -9.86 -8.59 6.62
C ALA A 406 -8.33 -8.66 6.68
N GLY A 407 -7.76 -9.87 6.60
CA GLY A 407 -6.31 -10.07 6.47
C GLY A 407 -5.49 -9.77 7.73
N TRP A 408 -6.06 -9.95 8.91
CA TRP A 408 -5.37 -9.86 10.21
C TRP A 408 -4.72 -11.17 10.61
#